data_48efc36fc5e73193b0a987f4d4a60044
#
_entry.id   48efc36fc5e73193b0a987f4d4a60044
#
_cell.length_a   1.000
_cell.length_b   1.000
_cell.length_c   1.000
_cell.angle_alpha   90.00
_cell.angle_beta   90.00
_cell.angle_gamma   90.00
#
_symmetry.space_group_name_H-M   'P 1'
#
loop_
_entity.id
_entity.type
_entity.pdbx_description
1 polymer ?
#
loop_
_entity_poly.entity_id
_entity_poly.type
_entity_poly.pdbx_seq_one_letter_code
_entity_poly.pdbx_strand_id
1 'polypeptide(L)'
;MIFPEGAWNISPNLLVMGLYHGTASIALKTNADIIPVAIEQYDNHFYVSIGANIITSNLSNIKVPELTNLLRDSLATEKWRIIEYQGTFDRNQVVQTNIHEFQQAIVDKCPYGFNLEDVYNTMYHEKSSLTKKCQNN
;
A
#
# COMPACT_ATOMS: atom_id res chain seq x y z
N MET A 1 0.67 -0.88 14.87
CA MET A 1 0.24 -1.11 13.46
C MET A 1 1.03 -0.19 12.56
N ILE A 2 1.48 -0.67 11.40
CA ILE A 2 2.24 0.09 10.41
C ILE A 2 1.50 -0.03 9.07
N PHE A 3 1.41 1.07 8.32
CA PHE A 3 0.89 1.09 6.95
C PHE A 3 2.08 1.15 5.99
N PRO A 4 2.53 0.01 5.44
CA PRO A 4 3.79 -0.06 4.70
C PRO A 4 3.74 0.58 3.32
N GLU A 5 2.57 0.84 2.77
CA GLU A 5 2.40 1.59 1.52
C GLU A 5 2.68 3.09 1.70
N GLY A 6 2.61 3.60 2.93
CA GLY A 6 2.86 5.01 3.28
C GLY A 6 1.85 6.00 2.72
N ALA A 7 0.90 5.54 1.92
CA ALA A 7 -0.17 6.33 1.32
C ALA A 7 -1.41 5.48 1.07
N TRP A 8 -2.53 6.13 0.79
CA TRP A 8 -3.74 5.44 0.37
C TRP A 8 -3.56 4.86 -1.04
N ASN A 9 -3.87 3.59 -1.21
CA ASN A 9 -3.85 2.96 -2.52
C ASN A 9 -5.12 3.32 -3.30
N ILE A 10 -5.02 4.35 -4.11
CA ILE A 10 -6.08 4.80 -5.02
C ILE A 10 -5.90 4.25 -6.44
N SER A 11 -4.92 3.37 -6.66
CA SER A 11 -4.69 2.78 -7.98
C SER A 11 -5.82 1.84 -8.37
N PRO A 12 -6.43 2.02 -9.54
CA PRO A 12 -7.46 1.10 -10.03
C PRO A 12 -6.89 -0.29 -10.39
N ASN A 13 -5.59 -0.38 -10.63
CA ASN A 13 -4.95 -1.56 -11.22
C ASN A 13 -4.03 -2.32 -10.27
N LEU A 14 -3.71 -1.74 -9.11
CA LEU A 14 -2.79 -2.36 -8.16
C LEU A 14 -3.51 -2.72 -6.86
N LEU A 15 -3.47 -3.98 -6.48
CA LEU A 15 -3.97 -4.42 -5.19
C LEU A 15 -3.16 -3.81 -4.04
N VAL A 16 -1.85 -3.80 -4.19
CA VAL A 16 -0.89 -3.22 -3.25
C VAL A 16 0.13 -2.41 -4.03
N MET A 17 0.38 -1.20 -3.60
CA MET A 17 1.44 -0.34 -4.16
C MET A 17 2.84 -0.84 -3.77
N GLY A 18 3.87 -0.15 -4.22
CA GLY A 18 5.23 -0.37 -3.72
C GLY A 18 5.30 -0.12 -2.22
N LEU A 19 5.88 -1.06 -1.47
CA LEU A 19 6.04 -0.91 -0.04
C LEU A 19 7.38 -0.25 0.29
N TYR A 20 7.37 0.60 1.31
CA TYR A 20 8.60 1.09 1.91
C TYR A 20 9.28 -0.02 2.74
N HIS A 21 10.61 -0.02 2.72
CA HIS A 21 11.42 -1.02 3.42
C HIS A 21 11.42 -0.91 4.95
N GLY A 22 10.79 0.14 5.49
CA GLY A 22 10.79 0.43 6.93
C GLY A 22 10.25 -0.73 7.78
N THR A 23 9.10 -1.29 7.41
CA THR A 23 8.48 -2.40 8.14
C THR A 23 9.38 -3.63 8.18
N ALA A 24 9.93 -4.04 7.03
CA ALA A 24 10.84 -5.17 6.95
C ALA A 24 12.15 -4.92 7.72
N SER A 25 12.68 -3.69 7.63
CA SER A 25 13.89 -3.30 8.37
C SER A 25 13.69 -3.34 9.88
N ILE A 26 12.56 -2.86 10.38
CA ILE A 26 12.23 -2.92 11.81
C ILE A 26 12.07 -4.37 12.25
N ALA A 27 11.28 -5.16 11.53
CA ALA A 27 11.02 -6.56 11.85
C ALA A 27 12.33 -7.37 11.97
N LEU A 28 13.22 -7.25 10.99
CA LEU A 28 14.52 -7.94 11.03
C LEU A 28 15.44 -7.45 12.17
N LYS A 29 15.45 -6.15 12.47
CA LYS A 29 16.28 -5.59 13.56
C LYS A 29 15.78 -5.99 14.94
N THR A 30 14.47 -6.12 15.11
CA THR A 30 13.86 -6.43 16.41
C THR A 30 13.46 -7.89 16.54
N ASN A 31 13.65 -8.69 15.49
CA ASN A 31 13.18 -10.07 15.40
C ASN A 31 11.66 -10.19 15.69
N ALA A 32 10.89 -9.17 15.29
CA ALA A 32 9.45 -9.15 15.47
C ALA A 32 8.75 -9.80 14.30
N ASP A 33 7.76 -10.61 14.58
CA ASP A 33 6.91 -11.22 13.56
C ASP A 33 5.98 -10.19 12.91
N ILE A 34 5.56 -10.47 11.67
CA ILE A 34 4.67 -9.60 10.92
C ILE A 34 3.36 -10.33 10.67
N ILE A 35 2.25 -9.72 11.04
CA ILE A 35 0.90 -10.17 10.68
C ILE A 35 0.38 -9.28 9.56
N PRO A 36 0.25 -9.78 8.32
CA PRO A 36 -0.35 -9.03 7.22
C PRO A 36 -1.85 -8.85 7.47
N VAL A 37 -2.33 -7.62 7.36
CA VAL A 37 -3.75 -7.31 7.50
C VAL A 37 -4.18 -6.44 6.33
N ALA A 38 -5.12 -6.93 5.55
CA ALA A 38 -5.75 -6.16 4.48
C ALA A 38 -7.08 -5.58 4.96
N ILE A 39 -7.36 -4.36 4.53
CA ILE A 39 -8.61 -3.66 4.80
C ILE A 39 -9.10 -3.08 3.48
N GLU A 40 -10.35 -3.35 3.14
CA GLU A 40 -11.04 -2.74 2.00
C GLU A 40 -12.40 -2.21 2.43
N GLN A 41 -12.79 -1.11 1.82
CA GLN A 41 -14.10 -0.50 2.07
C GLN A 41 -15.01 -0.73 0.87
N TYR A 42 -16.20 -1.27 1.14
CA TYR A 42 -17.30 -1.37 0.19
C TYR A 42 -18.50 -0.63 0.78
N ASP A 43 -18.91 0.45 0.14
CA ASP A 43 -19.92 1.36 0.65
C ASP A 43 -19.57 1.86 2.08
N ASN A 44 -20.42 1.55 3.03
CA ASN A 44 -20.24 1.92 4.45
C ASN A 44 -19.65 0.79 5.31
N HIS A 45 -19.17 -0.29 4.70
CA HIS A 45 -18.64 -1.46 5.40
C HIS A 45 -17.14 -1.61 5.18
N PHE A 46 -16.43 -1.96 6.24
CA PHE A 46 -15.02 -2.33 6.18
C PHE A 46 -14.88 -3.84 6.27
N TYR A 47 -14.16 -4.41 5.32
CA TYR A 47 -13.82 -5.82 5.27
C TYR A 47 -12.35 -5.96 5.62
N VAL A 48 -12.08 -6.87 6.55
CA VAL A 48 -10.73 -7.10 7.07
C VAL A 48 -10.36 -8.55 6.84
N SER A 49 -9.21 -8.78 6.23
CA SER A 49 -8.59 -10.11 6.09
C SER A 49 -7.26 -10.12 6.82
N ILE A 50 -7.04 -11.16 7.61
CA ILE A 50 -5.81 -11.35 8.38
C ILE A 50 -5.07 -12.54 7.81
N GLY A 51 -3.86 -12.30 7.32
CA GLY A 51 -3.01 -13.31 6.72
C GLY A 51 -2.21 -14.13 7.73
N ALA A 52 -1.51 -15.12 7.21
CA ALA A 52 -0.62 -15.93 8.00
C ALA A 52 0.54 -15.10 8.57
N ASN A 53 0.93 -15.40 9.79
CA ASN A 53 2.05 -14.74 10.45
C ASN A 53 3.37 -15.04 9.71
N ILE A 54 4.13 -14.01 9.40
CA ILE A 54 5.49 -14.11 8.86
C ILE A 54 6.43 -14.11 10.05
N ILE A 55 6.91 -15.32 10.39
CA ILE A 55 7.82 -15.54 11.52
C ILE A 55 9.24 -15.19 11.07
N THR A 56 9.73 -14.04 11.48
CA THR A 56 11.03 -13.52 11.03
C THR A 56 12.21 -14.37 11.48
N SER A 57 12.13 -15.01 12.64
CA SER A 57 13.14 -15.94 13.15
C SER A 57 13.34 -17.18 12.27
N ASN A 58 12.33 -17.57 11.49
CA ASN A 58 12.41 -18.70 10.57
C ASN A 58 13.05 -18.34 9.22
N LEU A 59 13.27 -17.03 8.97
CA LEU A 59 13.78 -16.51 7.71
C LEU A 59 15.27 -16.20 7.81
N SER A 60 16.07 -17.23 8.04
CA SER A 60 17.53 -17.08 8.14
C SER A 60 18.10 -16.49 6.86
N ASN A 61 18.87 -15.39 6.99
CA ASN A 61 19.55 -14.66 5.90
C ASN A 61 18.65 -13.93 4.89
N ILE A 62 17.37 -13.76 5.15
CA ILE A 62 16.51 -12.94 4.28
C ILE A 62 16.96 -11.47 4.32
N LYS A 63 17.01 -10.84 3.15
CA LYS A 63 17.34 -9.41 3.03
C LYS A 63 16.07 -8.56 3.14
N VAL A 64 16.25 -7.30 3.53
CA VAL A 64 15.16 -6.33 3.66
C VAL A 64 14.27 -6.25 2.40
N PRO A 65 14.81 -6.15 1.16
CA PRO A 65 13.98 -6.13 -0.05
C PRO A 65 13.17 -7.42 -0.25
N GLU A 66 13.75 -8.57 0.06
CA GLU A 66 13.08 -9.88 -0.07
C GLU A 66 11.92 -10.00 0.91
N LEU A 67 12.12 -9.61 2.18
CA LEU A 67 11.05 -9.58 3.18
C LEU A 67 9.97 -8.54 2.81
N THR A 68 10.35 -7.41 2.23
CA THR A 68 9.38 -6.41 1.74
C THR A 68 8.51 -6.99 0.62
N ASN A 69 9.09 -7.74 -0.32
CA ASN A 69 8.34 -8.40 -1.38
C ASN A 69 7.41 -9.48 -0.82
N LEU A 70 7.90 -10.32 0.11
CA LEU A 70 7.08 -11.33 0.77
C LEU A 70 5.88 -10.70 1.49
N LEU A 71 6.09 -9.59 2.20
CA LEU A 71 5.01 -8.85 2.85
C LEU A 71 4.01 -8.28 1.82
N ARG A 72 4.51 -7.72 0.72
CA ARG A 72 3.64 -7.20 -0.35
C ARG A 72 2.76 -8.29 -0.94
N ASP A 73 3.33 -9.46 -1.24
CA ASP A 73 2.61 -10.59 -1.82
C ASP A 73 1.58 -11.16 -0.83
N SER A 74 1.92 -11.19 0.45
CA SER A 74 0.98 -11.56 1.52
C SER A 74 -0.19 -10.57 1.62
N LEU A 75 0.07 -9.27 1.61
CA LEU A 75 -0.98 -8.25 1.62
C LEU A 75 -1.86 -8.32 0.37
N ALA A 76 -1.27 -8.53 -0.80
CA ALA A 76 -2.02 -8.68 -2.06
C ALA A 76 -2.94 -9.91 -2.01
N THR A 77 -2.46 -11.02 -1.44
CA THR A 77 -3.27 -12.22 -1.24
C THR A 77 -4.47 -11.95 -0.34
N GLU A 78 -4.29 -11.24 0.76
CA GLU A 78 -5.39 -10.94 1.67
C GLU A 78 -6.38 -9.94 1.06
N LYS A 79 -5.91 -8.95 0.31
CA LYS A 79 -6.79 -8.06 -0.46
C LYS A 79 -7.58 -8.82 -1.52
N TRP A 80 -6.94 -9.74 -2.23
CA TRP A 80 -7.60 -10.57 -3.22
C TRP A 80 -8.71 -11.43 -2.61
N ARG A 81 -8.51 -12.00 -1.43
CA ARG A 81 -9.54 -12.76 -0.69
C ARG A 81 -10.78 -11.92 -0.40
N ILE A 82 -10.60 -10.66 -0.02
CA ILE A 82 -11.74 -9.75 0.19
C ILE A 82 -12.49 -9.54 -1.14
N ILE A 83 -11.77 -9.32 -2.24
CA ILE A 83 -12.37 -9.11 -3.57
C ILE A 83 -13.09 -10.37 -4.06
N GLU A 84 -12.53 -11.55 -3.86
CA GLU A 84 -13.19 -12.81 -4.21
C GLU A 84 -14.51 -13.01 -3.44
N TYR A 85 -14.55 -12.61 -2.19
CA TYR A 85 -15.74 -12.72 -1.36
C TYR A 85 -16.80 -11.67 -1.68
N GLN A 86 -16.40 -10.41 -1.92
CA GLN A 86 -17.31 -9.29 -2.15
C GLN A 86 -17.67 -9.05 -3.62
N GLY A 87 -16.90 -9.63 -4.54
CA GLY A 87 -16.98 -9.34 -5.96
C GLY A 87 -16.04 -8.21 -6.40
N THR A 88 -15.94 -8.04 -7.70
CA THR A 88 -15.11 -6.98 -8.28
C THR A 88 -15.72 -5.61 -7.98
N PHE A 89 -14.88 -4.76 -7.43
CA PHE A 89 -15.23 -3.37 -7.14
C PHE A 89 -14.73 -2.50 -8.29
N ASP A 90 -15.62 -1.69 -8.89
CA ASP A 90 -15.21 -0.70 -9.87
C ASP A 90 -14.62 0.52 -9.17
N ARG A 91 -13.32 0.46 -8.90
CA ARG A 91 -12.58 1.56 -8.30
C ARG A 91 -12.64 2.84 -9.12
N ASN A 92 -12.91 2.76 -10.42
CA ASN A 92 -13.02 3.94 -11.28
C ASN A 92 -14.29 4.76 -10.96
N GLN A 93 -15.38 4.12 -10.52
CA GLN A 93 -16.59 4.86 -10.16
C GLN A 93 -16.45 5.58 -8.81
N VAL A 94 -15.79 4.95 -7.82
CA VAL A 94 -15.55 5.59 -6.52
C VAL A 94 -14.54 6.72 -6.62
N VAL A 95 -13.57 6.56 -7.49
CA VAL A 95 -12.49 7.52 -7.72
C VAL A 95 -13.02 8.88 -8.20
N GLN A 96 -14.05 8.91 -9.06
CA GLN A 96 -14.46 10.19 -9.66
C GLN A 96 -15.33 11.06 -8.75
N THR A 97 -16.16 10.49 -7.89
CA THR A 97 -17.09 11.28 -7.05
C THR A 97 -16.53 11.58 -5.66
N ASN A 98 -15.84 10.63 -5.05
CA ASN A 98 -15.41 10.74 -3.66
C ASN A 98 -13.95 11.16 -3.47
N ILE A 99 -13.11 11.07 -4.52
CA ILE A 99 -11.71 11.49 -4.40
C ILE A 99 -11.61 12.98 -4.12
N HIS A 100 -12.36 13.83 -4.81
CA HIS A 100 -12.30 15.27 -4.58
C HIS A 100 -12.78 15.64 -3.16
N GLU A 101 -13.86 15.03 -2.68
CA GLU A 101 -14.35 15.29 -1.33
C GLU A 101 -13.39 14.75 -0.27
N PHE A 102 -12.82 13.57 -0.49
CA PHE A 102 -11.85 12.97 0.39
C PHE A 102 -10.51 13.72 0.39
N GLN A 103 -10.02 14.12 -0.77
CA GLN A 103 -8.83 14.95 -0.92
C GLN A 103 -9.01 16.31 -0.22
N GLN A 104 -10.16 16.95 -0.41
CA GLN A 104 -10.47 18.21 0.24
C GLN A 104 -10.55 18.04 1.76
N ALA A 105 -11.19 16.96 2.24
CA ALA A 105 -11.27 16.67 3.67
C ALA A 105 -9.90 16.39 4.32
N ILE A 106 -8.93 15.81 3.58
CA ILE A 106 -7.56 15.64 4.05
C ILE A 106 -6.84 16.98 4.09
N VAL A 107 -6.95 17.80 3.02
CA VAL A 107 -6.34 19.14 2.97
C VAL A 107 -6.86 20.01 4.12
N ASP A 108 -8.17 20.02 4.33
CA ASP A 108 -8.82 20.85 5.35
C ASP A 108 -8.43 20.45 6.78
N LYS A 109 -8.10 19.17 6.99
CA LYS A 109 -7.72 18.63 8.30
C LYS A 109 -6.21 18.54 8.54
N CYS A 110 -5.39 18.79 7.51
CA CYS A 110 -3.94 18.65 7.63
C CYS A 110 -3.32 19.94 8.18
N PRO A 111 -2.76 19.95 9.40
CA PRO A 111 -2.26 21.17 10.05
C PRO A 111 -0.99 21.74 9.43
N TYR A 112 -0.40 21.09 8.43
CA TYR A 112 0.92 21.41 7.88
C TYR A 112 0.93 21.82 6.41
N GLY A 113 -0.18 22.30 5.85
CA GLY A 113 -0.21 22.74 4.46
C GLY A 113 0.23 21.66 3.47
N PHE A 114 -0.21 20.44 3.68
CA PHE A 114 0.10 19.31 2.83
C PHE A 114 -0.47 19.55 1.44
N ASN A 115 0.39 19.75 0.45
CA ASN A 115 -0.06 19.85 -0.94
C ASN A 115 -0.21 18.42 -1.48
N LEU A 116 -1.46 17.99 -1.66
CA LEU A 116 -1.77 16.68 -2.25
C LEU A 116 -1.16 16.50 -3.64
N GLU A 117 -1.00 17.60 -4.37
CA GLU A 117 -0.35 17.59 -5.67
C GLU A 117 1.13 17.21 -5.56
N ASP A 118 1.83 17.64 -4.50
CA ASP A 118 3.21 17.24 -4.23
C ASP A 118 3.33 15.76 -3.86
N VAL A 119 2.38 15.22 -3.08
CA VAL A 119 2.34 13.78 -2.77
C VAL A 119 2.05 12.96 -4.02
N TYR A 120 1.08 13.40 -4.80
CA TYR A 120 0.72 12.77 -6.07
C TYR A 120 1.89 12.82 -7.07
N ASN A 121 2.53 13.97 -7.20
CA ASN A 121 3.68 14.18 -8.07
C ASN A 121 4.91 13.39 -7.60
N THR A 122 5.17 13.29 -6.30
CA THR A 122 6.29 12.50 -5.77
C THR A 122 6.11 11.00 -6.07
N MET A 123 4.90 10.48 -5.94
CA MET A 123 4.61 9.08 -6.26
C MET A 123 4.69 8.76 -7.76
N TYR A 124 4.40 9.72 -8.63
CA TYR A 124 4.42 9.52 -10.09
C TYR A 124 5.74 9.96 -10.75
N HIS A 125 6.45 10.94 -10.18
CA HIS A 125 7.74 11.41 -10.74
C HIS A 125 8.88 10.41 -10.55
N GLU A 126 8.87 9.56 -9.54
CA GLU A 126 9.84 8.47 -9.43
C GLU A 126 9.73 7.48 -10.61
N LYS A 127 8.52 7.23 -11.13
CA LYS A 127 8.34 6.41 -12.33
C LYS A 127 8.81 7.11 -13.61
N SER A 128 8.65 8.42 -13.72
CA SER A 128 9.10 9.17 -14.91
C SER A 128 10.62 9.33 -14.98
N SER A 129 11.31 9.35 -13.85
CA SER A 129 12.79 9.39 -13.82
C SER A 129 13.43 8.05 -14.22
N LEU A 130 12.74 6.93 -13.94
CA LEU A 130 13.18 5.60 -14.36
C LEU A 130 12.99 5.37 -15.87
N THR A 131 11.88 5.87 -16.44
CA THR A 131 11.62 5.77 -17.89
C THR A 131 12.56 6.63 -18.72
N LYS A 132 13.03 7.79 -18.21
CA LYS A 132 14.02 8.62 -18.92
C LYS A 132 15.43 8.01 -18.94
N LYS A 133 15.79 7.14 -17.99
CA LYS A 133 17.06 6.43 -18.01
C LYS A 133 17.11 5.27 -19.01
N CYS A 134 15.98 4.72 -19.41
CA CYS A 134 15.92 3.63 -20.40
C CYS A 134 15.87 4.10 -21.85
N GLN A 135 15.72 5.42 -22.10
CA GLN A 135 15.69 5.97 -23.47
C GLN A 135 17.03 6.56 -23.94
N ASN A 136 18.05 6.58 -23.10
CA ASN A 136 19.37 7.15 -23.41
C ASN A 136 20.52 6.09 -23.39
N ASN A 137 20.23 4.84 -23.72
CA ASN A 137 21.23 3.81 -24.03
C ASN A 137 20.96 3.18 -25.40
#